data_1f0012e2ffeb7b324e261bbf946efe3b
#
_entry.id   1f0012e2ffeb7b324e261bbf946efe3b
#
_cell.length_a   1.000
_cell.length_b   1.000
_cell.length_c   1.000
_cell.angle_alpha   90.00
_cell.angle_beta   90.00
_cell.angle_gamma   90.00
#
_symmetry.space_group_name_H-M   'P 1'
#
loop_
_entity.id
_entity.type
_entity.pdbx_description
1 polymer ?
#
loop_
_entity_poly.entity_id
_entity_poly.type
_entity_poly.pdbx_seq_one_letter_code
_entity_poly.pdbx_strand_id
1 'polypeptide(L)'
;MYALLAREIMNALGEKGERIVREATRRYGKDRGRTRREKHEALGVKINMHSLFAVCSDLPSDPRFRRDRLKLTDEERNSHTLVCPMAEVWDQYDARRIGRIYCEEFHRACYQEYAFGLTQVNLAQTLTQDGDGYCDFHVVLRKA
;
A
#
# COMPACT_ATOMS: atom_id res chain seq x y z
N MET A 1 8.87 -14.59 -2.28
CA MET A 1 7.84 -15.51 -2.85
C MET A 1 6.86 -14.80 -3.77
N TYR A 2 6.12 -13.76 -3.32
CA TYR A 2 5.13 -13.05 -4.15
C TYR A 2 5.69 -12.57 -5.51
N ALA A 3 6.86 -11.94 -5.54
CA ALA A 3 7.48 -11.44 -6.77
C ALA A 3 7.68 -12.53 -7.83
N LEU A 4 8.20 -13.67 -7.41
CA LEU A 4 8.46 -14.80 -8.30
C LEU A 4 7.17 -15.41 -8.82
N LEU A 5 6.19 -15.66 -7.94
CA LEU A 5 4.91 -16.23 -8.34
C LEU A 5 4.15 -15.30 -9.31
N ALA A 6 4.08 -14.01 -9.01
CA ALA A 6 3.45 -13.03 -9.88
C ALA A 6 4.13 -12.95 -11.25
N ARG A 7 5.47 -12.99 -11.29
CA ARG A 7 6.24 -13.01 -12.53
C ARG A 7 5.93 -14.24 -13.38
N GLU A 8 5.93 -15.42 -12.78
CA GLU A 8 5.63 -16.66 -13.52
C GLU A 8 4.19 -16.66 -14.06
N ILE A 9 3.21 -16.17 -13.30
CA ILE A 9 1.83 -16.00 -13.78
C ILE A 9 1.76 -15.03 -14.96
N MET A 10 2.44 -13.89 -14.87
CA MET A 10 2.45 -12.88 -15.94
C MET A 10 3.20 -13.38 -17.18
N ASN A 11 4.30 -14.11 -17.00
CA ASN A 11 5.04 -14.69 -18.12
C ASN A 11 4.24 -15.78 -18.84
N ALA A 12 3.56 -16.64 -18.08
CA ALA A 12 2.78 -17.73 -18.66
C ALA A 12 1.47 -17.25 -19.35
N LEU A 13 0.84 -16.20 -18.86
CA LEU A 13 -0.52 -15.80 -19.26
C LEU A 13 -0.60 -14.37 -19.85
N GLY A 14 0.51 -13.65 -19.97
CA GLY A 14 0.55 -12.30 -20.52
C GLY A 14 -0.41 -11.33 -19.79
N GLU A 15 -1.20 -10.57 -20.55
CA GLU A 15 -2.16 -9.61 -20.00
C GLU A 15 -3.20 -10.23 -19.06
N LYS A 16 -3.61 -11.46 -19.34
CA LYS A 16 -4.51 -12.19 -18.46
C LYS A 16 -3.86 -12.45 -17.11
N GLY A 17 -2.57 -12.78 -17.10
CA GLY A 17 -1.76 -12.96 -15.90
C GLY A 17 -1.66 -11.68 -15.09
N GLU A 18 -1.40 -10.54 -15.72
CA GLU A 18 -1.38 -9.24 -15.04
C GLU A 18 -2.72 -8.92 -14.38
N ARG A 19 -3.85 -9.13 -15.08
CA ARG A 19 -5.19 -8.92 -14.50
C ARG A 19 -5.42 -9.79 -13.26
N ILE A 20 -4.98 -11.06 -13.30
CA ILE A 20 -5.08 -11.98 -12.16
C ILE A 20 -4.25 -11.47 -10.97
N VAL A 21 -3.01 -11.06 -11.21
CA VAL A 21 -2.12 -10.53 -10.17
C VAL A 21 -2.70 -9.25 -9.54
N ARG A 22 -3.19 -8.31 -10.35
CA ARG A 22 -3.85 -7.09 -9.87
C ARG A 22 -5.06 -7.41 -9.00
N GLU A 23 -5.94 -8.26 -9.48
CA GLU A 23 -7.17 -8.61 -8.73
C GLU A 23 -6.87 -9.34 -7.42
N ALA A 24 -5.94 -10.28 -7.42
CA ALA A 24 -5.51 -10.98 -6.20
C ALA A 24 -4.91 -10.00 -5.18
N THR A 25 -4.08 -9.07 -5.64
CA THR A 25 -3.48 -8.03 -4.79
C THR A 25 -4.54 -7.09 -4.22
N ARG A 26 -5.52 -6.70 -5.03
CA ARG A 26 -6.65 -5.87 -4.60
C ARG A 26 -7.50 -6.57 -3.53
N ARG A 27 -7.82 -7.85 -3.73
CA ARG A 27 -8.56 -8.66 -2.74
C ARG A 27 -7.81 -8.75 -1.42
N TYR A 28 -6.52 -9.01 -1.48
CA TYR A 28 -5.66 -9.02 -0.29
C TYR A 28 -5.64 -7.66 0.41
N GLY A 29 -5.55 -6.57 -0.34
CA GLY A 29 -5.64 -5.21 0.21
C GLY A 29 -6.97 -4.95 0.93
N LYS A 30 -8.09 -5.31 0.32
CA LYS A 30 -9.42 -5.22 0.95
C LYS A 30 -9.50 -6.02 2.23
N ASP A 31 -9.05 -7.26 2.22
CA ASP A 31 -9.05 -8.10 3.41
C ASP A 31 -8.25 -7.48 4.56
N ARG A 32 -7.05 -6.97 4.27
CA ARG A 32 -6.21 -6.27 5.26
C ARG A 32 -6.86 -4.98 5.77
N GLY A 33 -7.50 -4.22 4.91
CA GLY A 33 -8.22 -3.01 5.29
C GLY A 33 -9.39 -3.29 6.23
N ARG A 34 -10.19 -4.28 5.89
CA ARG A 34 -11.33 -4.74 6.71
C ARG A 34 -10.88 -5.24 8.08
N THR A 35 -9.92 -6.16 8.13
CA THR A 35 -9.39 -6.70 9.38
C THR A 35 -8.89 -5.59 10.31
N ARG A 36 -8.21 -4.58 9.76
CA ARG A 36 -7.74 -3.44 10.56
C ARG A 36 -8.89 -2.57 11.05
N ARG A 37 -9.88 -2.30 10.22
CA ARG A 37 -11.08 -1.55 10.63
C ARG A 37 -11.79 -2.25 11.77
N GLU A 38 -12.12 -3.53 11.62
CA GLU A 38 -12.81 -4.33 12.64
C GLU A 38 -12.05 -4.35 13.97
N LYS A 39 -10.71 -4.46 13.91
CA LYS A 39 -9.86 -4.38 15.10
C LYS A 39 -9.96 -3.00 15.78
N HIS A 40 -9.89 -1.92 15.02
CA HIS A 40 -10.01 -0.57 15.56
C HIS A 40 -11.39 -0.31 16.15
N GLU A 41 -12.45 -0.73 15.48
CA GLU A 41 -13.84 -0.64 15.98
C GLU A 41 -14.00 -1.39 17.30
N ALA A 42 -13.48 -2.62 17.40
CA ALA A 42 -13.51 -3.42 18.62
C ALA A 42 -12.74 -2.78 19.80
N LEU A 43 -11.73 -1.97 19.50
CA LEU A 43 -10.94 -1.23 20.49
C LEU A 43 -11.48 0.20 20.77
N GLY A 44 -12.60 0.58 20.17
CA GLY A 44 -13.14 1.94 20.27
C GLY A 44 -12.26 3.02 19.61
N VAL A 45 -11.37 2.63 18.71
CA VAL A 45 -10.49 3.55 17.99
C VAL A 45 -11.24 4.17 16.81
N LYS A 46 -11.23 5.49 16.72
CA LYS A 46 -11.88 6.22 15.62
C LYS A 46 -11.27 5.85 14.27
N ILE A 47 -12.11 5.60 13.27
CA ILE A 47 -11.69 5.32 11.89
C ILE A 47 -11.32 6.62 11.18
N ASN A 48 -10.03 6.89 11.05
CA ASN A 48 -9.47 8.08 10.40
C ASN A 48 -8.04 7.83 9.92
N MET A 49 -7.40 8.82 9.30
CA MET A 49 -6.05 8.67 8.77
C MET A 49 -4.99 8.58 9.86
N HIS A 50 -5.15 9.34 10.95
CA HIS A 50 -4.23 9.22 12.09
C HIS A 50 -4.23 7.79 12.65
N SER A 51 -5.41 7.23 12.90
CA SER A 51 -5.54 5.87 13.43
C SER A 51 -4.99 4.81 12.47
N LEU A 52 -5.27 4.94 11.17
CA LEU A 52 -4.77 4.02 10.16
C LEU A 52 -3.25 3.88 10.17
N PHE A 53 -2.52 4.98 10.40
CA PHE A 53 -1.07 5.02 10.23
C PHE A 53 -0.26 5.08 11.52
N ALA A 54 -0.89 5.41 12.65
CA ALA A 54 -0.20 5.60 13.93
C ALA A 54 -0.68 4.68 15.05
N VAL A 55 -1.87 4.08 14.93
CA VAL A 55 -2.44 3.25 15.99
C VAL A 55 -2.48 1.79 15.58
N CYS A 56 -2.02 0.90 16.45
CA CYS A 56 -2.12 -0.57 16.31
C CYS A 56 -1.75 -1.09 14.90
N SER A 57 -0.63 -0.65 14.36
CA SER A 57 -0.15 -1.14 13.07
C SER A 57 0.17 -2.64 13.16
N ASP A 58 -0.52 -3.46 12.38
CA ASP A 58 -0.25 -4.90 12.27
C ASP A 58 0.92 -5.20 11.34
N LEU A 59 1.42 -4.18 10.64
CA LEU A 59 2.58 -4.34 9.78
C LEU A 59 3.82 -4.36 10.68
N PRO A 60 4.67 -5.39 10.58
CA PRO A 60 5.96 -5.34 11.24
C PRO A 60 6.66 -4.05 10.79
N SER A 61 7.06 -3.24 11.75
CA SER A 61 7.87 -2.08 11.46
C SER A 61 9.28 -2.58 11.15
N ASP A 62 9.59 -2.74 9.88
CA ASP A 62 10.98 -2.99 9.49
C ASP A 62 11.76 -1.70 9.76
N PRO A 63 12.81 -1.73 10.61
CA PRO A 63 13.59 -0.54 10.97
C PRO A 63 14.31 0.08 9.78
N ARG A 64 14.44 -0.64 8.67
CA ARG A 64 15.02 -0.12 7.43
C ARG A 64 14.10 0.86 6.70
N PHE A 65 12.80 0.87 6.96
CA PHE A 65 11.94 1.89 6.40
C PHE A 65 12.36 3.28 6.85
N ARG A 66 12.67 4.16 5.91
CA ARG A 66 12.91 5.57 6.18
C ARG A 66 11.86 6.42 5.48
N ARG A 67 11.15 7.21 6.28
CA ARG A 67 10.06 8.06 5.81
C ARG A 67 10.13 9.43 6.45
N ASP A 68 9.98 10.46 5.63
CA ASP A 68 9.70 11.81 6.10
C ASP A 68 8.17 11.96 6.15
N ARG A 69 7.67 12.15 7.35
CA ARG A 69 6.25 12.42 7.57
C ARG A 69 6.03 13.92 7.48
N LEU A 70 5.46 14.37 6.37
CA LEU A 70 5.20 15.79 6.12
C LEU A 70 3.92 16.25 6.82
N LYS A 71 2.89 15.40 6.85
CA LYS A 71 1.61 15.67 7.51
C LYS A 71 0.94 14.38 7.96
N LEU A 72 0.33 14.41 9.14
CA LEU A 72 -0.58 13.38 9.61
C LEU A 72 -1.65 13.99 10.51
N THR A 73 -2.88 13.99 10.03
CA THR A 73 -4.09 14.44 10.73
C THR A 73 -5.16 13.36 10.69
N ASP A 74 -6.34 13.63 11.21
CA ASP A 74 -7.50 12.75 11.09
C ASP A 74 -7.96 12.58 9.64
N GLU A 75 -7.79 13.61 8.81
CA GLU A 75 -8.26 13.62 7.43
C GLU A 75 -7.17 13.32 6.39
N GLU A 76 -5.90 13.48 6.74
CA GLU A 76 -4.85 13.48 5.73
C GLU A 76 -3.54 12.88 6.25
N ARG A 77 -2.89 12.10 5.40
CA ARG A 77 -1.48 11.74 5.52
C ARG A 77 -0.72 12.11 4.27
N ASN A 78 0.38 12.85 4.45
CA ASN A 78 1.36 13.10 3.41
C ASN A 78 2.76 12.67 3.88
N SER A 79 3.48 11.91 3.07
CA SER A 79 4.82 11.43 3.43
C SER A 79 5.64 11.07 2.20
N HIS A 80 6.94 11.25 2.32
CA HIS A 80 7.93 10.73 1.39
C HIS A 80 8.58 9.47 1.98
N THR A 81 8.48 8.34 1.30
CA THR A 81 9.23 7.13 1.67
C THR A 81 10.54 7.14 0.90
N LEU A 82 11.65 7.31 1.63
CA LEU A 82 12.99 7.42 1.09
C LEU A 82 13.68 6.05 0.93
N VAL A 83 13.38 5.12 1.84
CA VAL A 83 13.85 3.74 1.79
C VAL A 83 12.67 2.81 2.03
N CYS A 84 12.48 1.87 1.12
CA CYS A 84 11.45 0.84 1.21
C CYS A 84 12.11 -0.54 1.02
N PRO A 85 12.22 -1.35 2.08
CA PRO A 85 12.80 -2.70 1.98
C PRO A 85 12.09 -3.60 0.96
N MET A 86 10.81 -3.34 0.70
CA MET A 86 10.09 -4.06 -0.35
C MET A 86 10.60 -3.67 -1.74
N ALA A 87 10.91 -2.40 -1.99
CA ALA A 87 11.47 -1.97 -3.27
C ALA A 87 12.83 -2.62 -3.53
N GLU A 88 13.67 -2.75 -2.50
CA GLU A 88 14.94 -3.46 -2.59
C GLU A 88 14.75 -4.93 -3.00
N VAL A 89 13.75 -5.59 -2.44
CA VAL A 89 13.41 -6.98 -2.83
C VAL A 89 12.92 -7.06 -4.27
N TRP A 90 12.09 -6.10 -4.71
CA TRP A 90 11.66 -6.05 -6.12
C TRP A 90 12.85 -5.89 -7.07
N ASP A 91 13.83 -5.08 -6.70
CA ASP A 91 15.06 -4.88 -7.49
C ASP A 91 15.90 -6.14 -7.56
N GLN A 92 16.12 -6.82 -6.44
CA GLN A 92 16.88 -8.09 -6.41
C GLN A 92 16.33 -9.17 -7.34
N TYR A 93 15.02 -9.16 -7.57
CA TYR A 93 14.33 -10.15 -8.42
C TYR A 93 13.96 -9.61 -9.80
N ASP A 94 14.46 -8.45 -10.20
CA ASP A 94 14.06 -7.78 -11.45
C ASP A 94 12.53 -7.71 -11.61
N ALA A 95 11.86 -7.31 -10.53
CA ALA A 95 10.41 -7.35 -10.40
C ALA A 95 9.78 -5.98 -10.08
N ARG A 96 10.40 -4.88 -10.50
CA ARG A 96 9.91 -3.51 -10.25
C ARG A 96 8.49 -3.31 -10.75
N ARG A 97 8.17 -3.80 -11.95
CA ARG A 97 6.80 -3.73 -12.50
C ARG A 97 5.78 -4.40 -11.57
N ILE A 98 6.13 -5.54 -10.99
CA ILE A 98 5.27 -6.27 -10.05
C ILE A 98 5.15 -5.49 -8.73
N GLY A 99 6.24 -4.91 -8.25
CA GLY A 99 6.24 -4.02 -7.09
C GLY A 99 5.34 -2.80 -7.30
N ARG A 100 5.34 -2.21 -8.51
CA ARG A 100 4.43 -1.11 -8.88
C ARG A 100 2.97 -1.55 -8.82
N ILE A 101 2.64 -2.70 -9.41
CA ILE A 101 1.29 -3.27 -9.35
C ILE A 101 0.86 -3.47 -7.88
N TYR A 102 1.74 -4.02 -7.05
CA TYR A 102 1.46 -4.19 -5.63
C TYR A 102 1.16 -2.86 -4.93
N CYS A 103 1.99 -1.85 -5.12
CA CYS A 103 1.78 -0.54 -4.50
C CYS A 103 0.46 0.11 -4.93
N GLU A 104 0.13 0.04 -6.22
CA GLU A 104 -1.11 0.61 -6.77
C GLU A 104 -2.35 -0.09 -6.23
N GLU A 105 -2.40 -1.40 -6.30
CA GLU A 105 -3.61 -2.16 -5.99
C GLU A 105 -3.80 -2.33 -4.48
N PHE A 106 -2.74 -2.69 -3.75
CA PHE A 106 -2.81 -2.95 -2.32
C PHE A 106 -3.18 -1.71 -1.52
N HIS A 107 -2.44 -0.62 -1.71
CA HIS A 107 -2.64 0.57 -0.87
C HIS A 107 -4.02 1.18 -1.08
N ARG A 108 -4.46 1.31 -2.33
CA ARG A 108 -5.79 1.85 -2.64
C ARG A 108 -6.89 0.98 -2.04
N ALA A 109 -6.84 -0.32 -2.28
CA ALA A 109 -7.85 -1.23 -1.79
C ALA A 109 -7.89 -1.30 -0.26
N CYS A 110 -6.72 -1.35 0.39
CA CYS A 110 -6.62 -1.42 1.84
C CYS A 110 -7.18 -0.17 2.52
N TYR A 111 -6.82 1.01 2.05
CA TYR A 111 -7.26 2.25 2.71
C TYR A 111 -8.70 2.59 2.40
N GLN A 112 -9.18 2.30 1.18
CA GLN A 112 -10.59 2.46 0.84
C GLN A 112 -11.47 1.52 1.68
N GLU A 113 -11.10 0.27 1.82
CA GLU A 113 -11.85 -0.69 2.63
C GLU A 113 -11.82 -0.32 4.13
N TYR A 114 -10.67 0.16 4.63
CA TYR A 114 -10.56 0.63 6.01
C TYR A 114 -11.52 1.78 6.31
N ALA A 115 -11.63 2.75 5.43
CA ALA A 115 -12.40 3.99 5.62
C ALA A 115 -13.69 4.02 4.77
N PHE A 116 -14.37 2.90 4.61
CA PHE A 116 -15.69 2.79 3.96
C PHE A 116 -15.77 3.40 2.55
N GLY A 117 -14.70 3.30 1.77
CA GLY A 117 -14.63 3.87 0.43
C GLY A 117 -14.29 5.37 0.37
N LEU A 118 -14.13 6.02 1.51
CA LEU A 118 -13.96 7.48 1.58
C LEU A 118 -12.52 7.97 1.36
N THR A 119 -11.55 7.09 1.13
CA THR A 119 -10.16 7.52 0.91
C THR A 119 -9.87 7.77 -0.56
N GLN A 120 -9.05 8.80 -0.80
CA GLN A 120 -8.34 9.00 -2.06
C GLN A 120 -6.85 8.78 -1.83
N VAL A 121 -6.26 7.89 -2.62
CA VAL A 121 -4.82 7.57 -2.55
C VAL A 121 -4.15 8.09 -3.81
N ASN A 122 -3.19 8.97 -3.64
CA ASN A 122 -2.31 9.45 -4.69
C ASN A 122 -0.90 8.91 -4.50
N LEU A 123 -0.36 8.28 -5.55
CA LEU A 123 1.00 7.78 -5.65
C LEU A 123 1.61 8.39 -6.91
N ALA A 124 1.96 9.67 -6.84
CA ALA A 124 2.47 10.41 -7.99
C ALA A 124 3.83 9.87 -8.45
N GLN A 125 4.67 9.51 -7.48
CA GLN A 125 6.01 8.96 -7.71
C GLN A 125 6.23 7.76 -6.80
N THR A 126 6.91 6.73 -7.28
CA THR A 126 7.25 5.55 -6.46
C THR A 126 8.67 5.06 -6.74
N LEU A 127 9.34 4.57 -5.70
CA LEU A 127 10.64 3.91 -5.80
C LEU A 127 10.61 2.69 -6.74
N THR A 128 9.47 2.06 -6.89
CA THR A 128 9.31 0.88 -7.77
C THR A 128 9.17 1.23 -9.24
N GLN A 129 8.81 2.47 -9.58
CA GLN A 129 8.67 2.93 -10.96
C GLN A 129 9.90 3.69 -11.43
N ASP A 130 10.29 4.69 -10.66
CA ASP A 130 11.25 5.70 -11.09
C ASP A 130 12.68 5.33 -10.65
N GLY A 131 12.81 4.40 -9.69
CA GLY A 131 14.08 3.88 -9.21
C GLY A 131 14.85 4.79 -8.29
N ASP A 132 14.72 6.10 -8.48
CA ASP A 132 15.44 7.13 -7.74
C ASP A 132 14.49 8.06 -7.01
N GLY A 133 14.96 8.65 -5.91
CA GLY A 133 14.20 9.61 -5.13
C GLY A 133 13.36 8.99 -4.03
N TYR A 134 12.06 9.10 -4.10
CA TYR A 134 11.15 8.71 -3.02
C TYR A 134 9.77 8.28 -3.55
N CYS A 135 9.00 7.57 -2.70
CA CYS A 135 7.56 7.44 -2.95
C CYS A 135 6.85 8.68 -2.42
N ASP A 136 6.19 9.43 -3.29
CA ASP A 136 5.26 10.47 -2.89
C ASP A 136 3.91 9.83 -2.56
N PHE A 137 3.58 9.82 -1.27
CA PHE A 137 2.46 9.07 -0.75
C PHE A 137 1.49 9.99 -0.04
N HIS A 138 0.38 10.30 -0.71
CA HIS A 138 -0.63 11.21 -0.21
C HIS A 138 -1.99 10.50 -0.12
N VAL A 139 -2.58 10.46 1.08
CA VAL A 139 -3.88 9.85 1.34
C VAL A 139 -4.78 10.87 2.01
N VAL A 140 -5.97 11.06 1.47
CA VAL A 140 -6.98 11.98 1.99
C VAL A 140 -8.26 11.22 2.29
N LEU A 141 -8.84 11.48 3.47
CA LEU A 141 -10.18 11.02 3.84
C LEU A 141 -11.20 12.07 3.37
N ARG A 142 -12.06 11.68 2.46
CA ARG A 142 -13.18 12.55 2.02
C ARG A 142 -14.27 12.58 3.09
N LYS A 143 -14.90 13.70 3.24
CA LYS A 143 -16.14 13.78 4.04
C LYS A 143 -17.26 13.05 3.30
N ALA A 144 -18.02 12.26 4.05
CA ALA A 144 -19.23 11.65 3.55
C ALA A 144 -20.26 12.71 3.18
#